data_941b5ed527787b134c78bc6dbbb4f67e
#
_entry.id   941b5ed527787b134c78bc6dbbb4f67e
#
_cell.length_a   1.000
_cell.length_b   1.000
_cell.length_c   1.000
_cell.angle_alpha   90.00
_cell.angle_beta   90.00
_cell.angle_gamma   90.00
#
_symmetry.space_group_name_H-M   'P 1'
#
loop_
_entity.id
_entity.type
_entity.pdbx_description
1 polymer ?
#
loop_
_entity_poly.entity_id
_entity_poly.type
_entity_poly.pdbx_seq_one_letter_code
_entity_poly.pdbx_strand_id
1 'polypeptide(L)'
;MNEQALVSVENIFSTVGVNAHGNCSKAVLHQVPESETSLFSVHPGEKLAPHIHTKTWDLFIAVSGNGEIRWKGKDGEGVAPMPTHAFCAMPPGYEHEVCNLSVTEPFSFILIHAPWTGYDFVKTKKS
;
A
#
# COMPACT_ATOMS: atom_id res chain seq x y z
N MET A 1 0.97 -31.35 7.68
CA MET A 1 1.35 -29.94 7.80
C MET A 1 2.02 -29.73 9.14
N ASN A 2 3.07 -29.00 9.15
CA ASN A 2 3.83 -28.69 10.34
C ASN A 2 3.18 -27.50 11.06
N GLU A 3 3.14 -27.52 12.39
CA GLU A 3 2.63 -26.40 13.18
C GLU A 3 3.34 -25.08 12.88
N GLN A 4 4.59 -25.14 12.45
CA GLN A 4 5.35 -23.94 12.05
C GLN A 4 4.69 -23.18 10.92
N ALA A 5 3.79 -23.82 10.14
CA ALA A 5 3.05 -23.15 9.09
C ALA A 5 2.02 -22.14 9.63
N LEU A 6 1.64 -22.27 10.91
CA LEU A 6 0.68 -21.38 11.56
C LEU A 6 1.32 -20.11 12.11
N VAL A 7 2.62 -20.13 12.32
CA VAL A 7 3.38 -18.99 12.83
C VAL A 7 4.56 -18.78 11.91
N SER A 8 4.66 -17.59 11.33
CA SER A 8 5.77 -17.26 10.45
C SER A 8 6.47 -15.99 10.90
N VAL A 9 7.78 -15.98 10.75
CA VAL A 9 8.60 -14.80 11.02
C VAL A 9 9.53 -14.64 9.82
N GLU A 10 9.54 -13.45 9.23
CA GLU A 10 10.38 -13.19 8.09
C GLU A 10 10.87 -11.75 8.07
N ASN A 11 11.99 -11.53 7.40
CA ASN A 11 12.47 -10.18 7.15
C ASN A 11 11.73 -9.65 5.91
N ILE A 12 10.97 -8.57 6.09
CA ILE A 12 10.13 -8.04 5.01
C ILE A 12 10.94 -7.62 3.78
N PHE A 13 12.19 -7.19 3.95
CA PHE A 13 13.02 -6.75 2.84
C PHE A 13 13.74 -7.89 2.13
N SER A 14 13.70 -9.11 2.67
CA SER A 14 14.23 -10.29 1.98
C SER A 14 13.18 -10.94 1.09
N THR A 15 11.92 -10.50 1.17
CA THR A 15 10.84 -11.01 0.35
C THR A 15 10.93 -10.41 -1.06
N VAL A 16 10.91 -11.27 -2.08
CA VAL A 16 11.00 -10.81 -3.47
C VAL A 16 9.64 -10.30 -3.93
N GLY A 17 9.60 -9.03 -4.30
CA GLY A 17 8.39 -8.42 -4.83
C GLY A 17 8.21 -8.67 -6.32
N VAL A 18 6.96 -8.68 -6.75
CA VAL A 18 6.60 -8.73 -8.16
C VAL A 18 6.33 -7.31 -8.64
N ASN A 19 6.86 -6.97 -9.82
CA ASN A 19 6.63 -5.66 -10.41
C ASN A 19 5.20 -5.61 -10.97
N ALA A 20 4.27 -5.13 -10.16
CA ALA A 20 2.84 -5.24 -10.45
C ALA A 20 2.38 -4.34 -11.60
N HIS A 21 2.94 -3.12 -11.72
CA HIS A 21 2.46 -2.11 -12.67
C HIS A 21 3.59 -1.32 -13.35
N GLY A 22 4.83 -1.76 -13.28
CA GLY A 22 5.96 -1.03 -13.84
C GLY A 22 6.43 0.15 -12.99
N ASN A 23 5.61 0.64 -12.06
CA ASN A 23 5.92 1.77 -11.19
C ASN A 23 6.15 1.36 -9.74
N CYS A 24 5.87 0.12 -9.39
CA CYS A 24 6.08 -0.39 -8.03
C CYS A 24 6.32 -1.89 -8.02
N SER A 25 6.89 -2.35 -6.92
CA SER A 25 7.00 -3.77 -6.60
C SER A 25 6.05 -4.08 -5.44
N LYS A 26 5.50 -5.29 -5.44
CA LYS A 26 4.59 -5.75 -4.38
C LYS A 26 4.98 -7.16 -3.98
N ALA A 27 5.08 -7.39 -2.66
CA ALA A 27 5.28 -8.73 -2.10
C ALA A 27 4.18 -8.98 -1.07
N VAL A 28 3.37 -10.01 -1.29
CA VAL A 28 2.32 -10.40 -0.34
C VAL A 28 2.99 -11.16 0.81
N LEU A 29 2.85 -10.66 2.03
CA LEU A 29 3.43 -11.26 3.23
C LEU A 29 2.47 -12.23 3.89
N HIS A 30 1.17 -11.90 3.90
CA HIS A 30 0.15 -12.70 4.56
C HIS A 30 -1.22 -12.39 3.98
N GLN A 31 -2.06 -13.40 3.85
CA GLN A 31 -3.41 -13.21 3.31
C GLN A 31 -4.38 -14.17 3.97
N VAL A 32 -5.43 -13.63 4.54
CA VAL A 32 -6.57 -14.35 5.12
C VAL A 32 -7.83 -13.56 4.79
N PRO A 33 -9.04 -14.10 5.02
CA PRO A 33 -10.26 -13.32 4.71
C PRO A 33 -10.36 -11.99 5.45
N GLU A 34 -9.76 -11.87 6.62
CA GLU A 34 -9.78 -10.64 7.41
C GLU A 34 -8.84 -9.57 6.87
N SER A 35 -7.74 -9.95 6.23
CA SER A 35 -6.77 -8.97 5.73
C SER A 35 -5.76 -9.55 4.76
N GLU A 36 -5.22 -8.68 3.92
CA GLU A 36 -4.01 -8.96 3.16
C GLU A 36 -2.95 -7.95 3.57
N THR A 37 -1.78 -8.45 3.95
CA THR A 37 -0.63 -7.62 4.31
C THR A 37 0.44 -7.76 3.25
N SER A 38 0.91 -6.64 2.70
CA SER A 38 1.88 -6.62 1.62
C SER A 38 2.95 -5.57 1.87
N LEU A 39 4.14 -5.80 1.32
CA LEU A 39 5.17 -4.79 1.22
C LEU A 39 5.12 -4.19 -0.19
N PHE A 40 4.97 -2.89 -0.27
CA PHE A 40 5.05 -2.15 -1.53
C PHE A 40 6.32 -1.31 -1.56
N SER A 41 6.90 -1.17 -2.74
CA SER A 41 7.99 -0.24 -2.99
C SER A 41 7.67 0.52 -4.27
N VAL A 42 7.34 1.80 -4.11
CA VAL A 42 7.08 2.68 -5.25
C VAL A 42 8.43 3.17 -5.77
N HIS A 43 8.67 2.98 -7.06
CA HIS A 43 9.96 3.30 -7.66
C HIS A 43 10.26 4.80 -7.63
N PRO A 44 11.54 5.20 -7.67
CA PRO A 44 11.89 6.62 -7.67
C PRO A 44 11.14 7.41 -8.74
N GLY A 45 10.58 8.55 -8.35
CA GLY A 45 9.84 9.42 -9.26
C GLY A 45 8.47 8.93 -9.69
N GLU A 46 8.05 7.76 -9.21
CA GLU A 46 6.80 7.14 -9.62
C GLU A 46 5.69 7.29 -8.58
N LYS A 47 4.49 6.88 -8.96
CA LYS A 47 3.32 6.92 -8.09
C LYS A 47 2.38 5.77 -8.42
N LEU A 48 1.52 5.44 -7.46
CA LEU A 48 0.36 4.59 -7.69
C LEU A 48 -0.80 5.50 -8.09
N ALA A 49 -1.38 5.25 -9.27
CA ALA A 49 -2.44 6.10 -9.81
C ALA A 49 -3.64 6.18 -8.87
N PRO A 50 -4.39 7.30 -8.90
CA PRO A 50 -5.57 7.44 -8.06
C PRO A 50 -6.57 6.31 -8.25
N HIS A 51 -7.08 5.79 -7.14
CA HIS A 51 -8.04 4.68 -7.14
C HIS A 51 -8.89 4.71 -5.87
N ILE A 52 -9.96 3.92 -5.90
CA ILE A 52 -10.89 3.77 -4.78
C ILE A 52 -11.02 2.28 -4.48
N HIS A 53 -11.05 1.92 -3.19
CA HIS A 53 -11.51 0.63 -2.73
C HIS A 53 -12.93 0.82 -2.19
N THR A 54 -13.87 -0.03 -2.60
CA THR A 54 -15.27 0.20 -2.29
C THR A 54 -15.68 -0.35 -0.92
N LYS A 55 -14.97 -1.36 -0.41
CA LYS A 55 -15.31 -2.05 0.84
C LYS A 55 -14.15 -2.19 1.79
N THR A 56 -12.93 -1.93 1.34
CA THR A 56 -11.71 -2.26 2.03
C THR A 56 -11.04 -1.00 2.57
N TRP A 57 -10.61 -1.06 3.82
CA TRP A 57 -9.70 -0.08 4.41
C TRP A 57 -8.29 -0.36 3.93
N ASP A 58 -7.54 0.68 3.68
CA ASP A 58 -6.10 0.61 3.45
C ASP A 58 -5.38 1.19 4.65
N LEU A 59 -4.57 0.36 5.31
CA LEU A 59 -3.75 0.79 6.44
C LEU A 59 -2.31 0.81 5.97
N PHE A 60 -1.70 1.99 5.97
CA PHE A 60 -0.34 2.20 5.48
C PHE A 60 0.62 2.43 6.64
N ILE A 61 1.76 1.77 6.60
CA ILE A 61 2.85 2.01 7.55
C ILE A 61 4.12 2.26 6.74
N ALA A 62 4.62 3.49 6.76
CA ALA A 62 5.84 3.83 6.03
C ALA A 62 7.05 3.19 6.69
N VAL A 63 7.90 2.53 5.91
CA VAL A 63 9.08 1.83 6.43
C VAL A 63 10.38 2.40 5.92
N SER A 64 10.42 3.01 4.73
CA SER A 64 11.63 3.69 4.24
C SER A 64 11.29 4.63 3.09
N GLY A 65 12.15 5.60 2.88
CA GLY A 65 11.99 6.58 1.82
C GLY A 65 11.14 7.77 2.24
N ASN A 66 10.65 8.52 1.25
CA ASN A 66 9.87 9.73 1.49
C ASN A 66 8.70 9.78 0.51
N GLY A 67 7.49 9.63 1.04
CA GLY A 67 6.28 9.62 0.22
C GLY A 67 5.16 10.44 0.83
N GLU A 68 4.07 10.52 0.09
CA GLU A 68 2.83 11.13 0.55
C GLU A 68 1.64 10.42 -0.07
N ILE A 69 0.49 10.51 0.60
CA ILE A 69 -0.76 9.99 0.08
C ILE A 69 -1.70 11.17 -0.13
N ARG A 70 -2.11 11.39 -1.37
CA ARG A 70 -3.09 12.42 -1.73
C ARG A 70 -4.46 11.77 -1.73
N TRP A 71 -5.41 12.36 -1.03
CA TRP A 71 -6.72 11.74 -0.84
C TRP A 71 -7.85 12.71 -1.07
N LYS A 72 -9.00 12.16 -1.46
CA LYS A 72 -10.22 12.92 -1.69
C LYS A 72 -11.42 12.03 -1.38
N GLY A 73 -12.33 12.55 -0.57
CA GLY A 73 -13.53 11.82 -0.18
C GLY A 73 -14.69 12.77 0.07
N LYS A 74 -15.78 12.24 0.59
CA LYS A 74 -17.00 13.01 0.85
C LYS A 74 -16.79 14.14 1.87
N ASP A 75 -15.81 14.00 2.75
CA ASP A 75 -15.56 14.96 3.84
C ASP A 75 -14.42 15.94 3.52
N GLY A 76 -13.91 15.94 2.29
CA GLY A 76 -12.86 16.84 1.88
C GLY A 76 -11.74 16.16 1.15
N GLU A 77 -10.62 16.86 1.04
CA GLU A 77 -9.41 16.36 0.39
C GLU A 77 -8.18 16.86 1.11
N GLY A 78 -7.06 16.18 0.93
CA GLY A 78 -5.83 16.58 1.57
C GLY A 78 -4.65 15.74 1.13
N VAL A 79 -3.53 15.99 1.80
CA VAL A 79 -2.27 15.29 1.60
C VAL A 79 -1.79 14.80 2.96
N ALA A 80 -1.50 13.51 3.05
CA ALA A 80 -0.92 12.91 4.24
C ALA A 80 0.56 12.65 3.99
N PRO A 81 1.46 13.42 4.62
CA PRO A 81 2.89 13.12 4.54
C PRO A 81 3.17 11.75 5.18
N MET A 82 4.04 10.97 4.54
CA MET A 82 4.36 9.62 5.00
C MET A 82 5.86 9.48 5.25
N PRO A 83 6.42 10.20 6.22
CA PRO A 83 7.79 9.94 6.64
C PRO A 83 7.90 8.54 7.26
N THR A 84 9.11 8.02 7.37
CA THR A 84 9.34 6.71 7.99
C THR A 84 8.61 6.61 9.33
N HIS A 85 7.92 5.50 9.54
CA HIS A 85 7.09 5.18 10.72
C HIS A 85 5.73 5.87 10.74
N ALA A 86 5.37 6.68 9.74
CA ALA A 86 4.03 7.24 9.67
C ALA A 86 2.99 6.15 9.42
N PHE A 87 1.82 6.33 10.00
CA PHE A 87 0.67 5.46 9.81
C PHE A 87 -0.48 6.25 9.22
N CYS A 88 -1.16 5.68 8.22
CA CYS A 88 -2.33 6.29 7.61
C CYS A 88 -3.42 5.23 7.42
N ALA A 89 -4.64 5.54 7.86
CA ALA A 89 -5.81 4.69 7.63
C ALA A 89 -6.69 5.37 6.59
N MET A 90 -6.85 4.74 5.43
CA MET A 90 -7.67 5.26 4.33
C MET A 90 -8.99 4.50 4.27
N PRO A 91 -10.12 5.19 4.49
CA PRO A 91 -11.42 4.53 4.49
C PRO A 91 -11.85 4.06 3.09
N PRO A 92 -12.77 3.08 3.03
CA PRO A 92 -13.40 2.74 1.75
C PRO A 92 -14.10 3.97 1.15
N GLY A 93 -14.12 4.04 -0.17
CA GLY A 93 -14.78 5.12 -0.88
C GLY A 93 -13.95 6.38 -1.05
N TYR A 94 -12.80 6.48 -0.41
CA TYR A 94 -11.90 7.63 -0.58
C TYR A 94 -10.93 7.35 -1.72
N GLU A 95 -10.89 8.28 -2.67
CA GLU A 95 -9.88 8.25 -3.74
C GLU A 95 -8.52 8.56 -3.12
N HIS A 96 -7.51 7.80 -3.47
CA HIS A 96 -6.17 8.08 -2.99
C HIS A 96 -5.10 7.73 -4.03
N GLU A 97 -4.01 8.47 -3.94
CA GLU A 97 -2.85 8.36 -4.83
C GLU A 97 -1.61 8.33 -3.95
N VAL A 98 -0.77 7.33 -4.12
CA VAL A 98 0.47 7.19 -3.35
C VAL A 98 1.62 7.71 -4.20
N CYS A 99 2.32 8.72 -3.71
CA CYS A 99 3.40 9.37 -4.45
C CYS A 99 4.74 9.17 -3.77
N ASN A 100 5.74 8.76 -4.54
CA ASN A 100 7.12 8.81 -4.09
C ASN A 100 7.66 10.22 -4.38
N LEU A 101 8.11 10.92 -3.35
CA LEU A 101 8.63 12.28 -3.48
C LEU A 101 10.12 12.32 -3.82
N SER A 102 10.79 11.16 -3.85
CA SER A 102 12.21 11.07 -4.21
C SER A 102 12.36 10.61 -5.65
N VAL A 103 13.34 11.16 -6.35
CA VAL A 103 13.70 10.70 -7.69
C VAL A 103 14.88 9.74 -7.66
N THR A 104 15.43 9.44 -6.49
CA THR A 104 16.62 8.58 -6.33
C THR A 104 16.35 7.34 -5.48
N GLU A 105 15.42 7.40 -4.52
CA GLU A 105 15.17 6.33 -3.57
C GLU A 105 13.74 5.78 -3.69
N PRO A 106 13.53 4.49 -3.48
CA PRO A 106 12.18 3.95 -3.42
C PRO A 106 11.45 4.42 -2.16
N PHE A 107 10.13 4.50 -2.24
CA PHE A 107 9.27 4.69 -1.09
C PHE A 107 8.61 3.35 -0.75
N SER A 108 8.98 2.78 0.39
CA SER A 108 8.49 1.46 0.81
C SER A 108 7.55 1.57 2.00
N PHE A 109 6.47 0.81 1.95
CA PHE A 109 5.48 0.80 3.02
C PHE A 109 4.81 -0.56 3.11
N ILE A 110 4.34 -0.87 4.32
CA ILE A 110 3.45 -2.01 4.55
C ILE A 110 2.04 -1.52 4.27
N LEU A 111 1.28 -2.30 3.51
CA LEU A 111 -0.12 -2.03 3.24
C LEU A 111 -0.97 -3.19 3.71
N ILE A 112 -1.97 -2.89 4.53
CA ILE A 112 -2.93 -3.87 5.02
C ILE A 112 -4.28 -3.53 4.43
N HIS A 113 -4.83 -4.43 3.62
CA HIS A 113 -6.20 -4.35 3.12
C HIS A 113 -7.10 -5.13 4.07
N ALA A 114 -8.09 -4.49 4.66
CA ALA A 114 -8.98 -5.12 5.62
C ALA A 114 -10.44 -4.62 5.45
N PRO A 115 -11.42 -5.54 5.28
CA PRO A 115 -11.25 -6.97 5.03
C PRO A 115 -10.68 -7.27 3.65
N TRP A 116 -10.16 -8.47 3.47
CA TRP A 116 -9.69 -8.92 2.16
C TRP A 116 -10.81 -9.74 1.49
N THR A 117 -11.45 -9.15 0.51
CA THR A 117 -12.58 -9.77 -0.20
C THR A 117 -12.26 -10.03 -1.66
N GLY A 118 -10.97 -10.14 -1.97
CA GLY A 118 -10.51 -10.21 -3.33
C GLY A 118 -10.18 -8.82 -3.85
N TYR A 119 -10.04 -8.68 -5.14
CA TYR A 119 -9.58 -7.43 -5.73
C TYR A 119 -10.71 -6.40 -5.74
N ASP A 120 -10.63 -5.43 -4.83
CA ASP A 120 -11.60 -4.34 -4.67
C ASP A 120 -10.91 -3.02 -5.05
N PHE A 121 -10.90 -2.72 -6.34
CA PHE A 121 -10.10 -1.62 -6.86
C PHE A 121 -10.83 -0.97 -8.04
N VAL A 122 -11.03 0.34 -7.97
CA VAL A 122 -11.58 1.13 -9.07
C VAL A 122 -10.61 2.26 -9.39
N LYS A 123 -10.05 2.26 -10.59
CA LYS A 123 -9.15 3.31 -11.04
C LYS A 123 -9.97 4.53 -11.43
N THR A 124 -9.69 5.67 -10.82
CA THR A 124 -10.47 6.90 -11.00
C THR A 124 -9.89 7.85 -12.02
N LYS A 125 -8.57 7.72 -12.32
CA LYS A 125 -7.91 8.56 -13.32
C LYS A 125 -6.89 7.75 -14.08
N LYS A 126 -6.61 8.17 -15.30
CA LYS A 126 -5.47 7.63 -16.05
C LYS A 126 -4.19 8.21 -15.46
N SER A 127 -3.20 7.37 -15.28
CA SER A 127 -1.89 7.78 -14.83
C SER A 127 -1.02 8.28 -15.97
#